data_ef2b62b395ec47765e8318caa8991189
#
_entry.id   ef2b62b395ec47765e8318caa8991189
#
_cell.length_a   1.000
_cell.length_b   1.000
_cell.length_c   1.000
_cell.angle_alpha   90.00
_cell.angle_beta   90.00
_cell.angle_gamma   90.00
#
_symmetry.space_group_name_H-M   'P 1'
#
loop_
_entity.id
_entity.type
_entity.pdbx_description
1 polymer ?
#
loop_
_entity_poly.entity_id
_entity_poly.type
_entity_poly.pdbx_seq_one_letter_code
_entity_poly.pdbx_strand_id
1 'polypeptide(L)'
;DSDRSHGALLRFYTGFASPVAIDRFESLDLVLEAAAEDPARRIVVDLAAQTHGPLVRWLDESGVLELAEELGVSIRYWHVMDSGKDSVDLLARWLDRFGESSQVELVIVRNASRGDDFDIFDKSGQKERALNLGARIISIPRLHEPVMTKIDERSTSFWAAANSDDK
;
A
#
# COMPACT_ATOMS: atom_id res chain seq x y z
N ASP A 1 6.92 -4.32 -6.89
CA ASP A 1 5.87 -3.79 -7.78
C ASP A 1 5.07 -4.92 -8.38
N SER A 2 3.77 -4.95 -8.16
CA SER A 2 2.88 -5.98 -8.68
C SER A 2 2.13 -5.57 -9.96
N ASP A 3 2.27 -4.33 -10.40
CA ASP A 3 1.63 -3.85 -11.62
C ASP A 3 2.43 -4.22 -12.87
N ARG A 4 1.97 -5.29 -13.53
CA ARG A 4 2.58 -5.77 -14.79
C ARG A 4 2.31 -4.84 -15.99
N SER A 5 1.31 -3.96 -15.89
CA SER A 5 0.86 -3.12 -17.00
C SER A 5 1.61 -1.80 -17.05
N HIS A 6 1.85 -1.18 -15.90
CA HIS A 6 2.39 0.16 -15.80
C HIS A 6 3.71 0.21 -15.05
N GLY A 7 3.96 -0.68 -14.09
CA GLY A 7 5.23 -0.84 -13.38
C GLY A 7 5.81 0.48 -12.86
N ALA A 8 4.97 1.32 -12.25
CA ALA A 8 5.38 2.66 -11.84
C ALA A 8 6.58 2.64 -10.89
N LEU A 9 6.55 1.75 -9.89
CA LEU A 9 7.66 1.63 -8.94
C LEU A 9 8.94 1.15 -9.62
N LEU A 10 8.83 0.20 -10.55
CA LEU A 10 9.98 -0.27 -11.36
C LEU A 10 10.58 0.84 -12.21
N ARG A 11 9.74 1.70 -12.78
CA ARG A 11 10.16 2.82 -13.63
C ARG A 11 10.86 3.92 -12.84
N PHE A 12 10.26 4.35 -11.72
CA PHE A 12 10.75 5.49 -10.94
C PHE A 12 11.86 5.13 -9.95
N TYR A 13 11.98 3.85 -9.58
CA TYR A 13 12.94 3.35 -8.60
C TYR A 13 13.81 2.23 -9.19
N THR A 14 14.31 2.45 -10.41
CA THR A 14 15.18 1.50 -11.14
C THR A 14 16.37 1.09 -10.28
N GLY A 15 16.60 -0.21 -10.16
CA GLY A 15 17.66 -0.80 -9.33
C GLY A 15 17.30 -0.98 -7.85
N PHE A 16 16.17 -0.43 -7.40
CA PHE A 16 15.65 -0.61 -6.03
C PHE A 16 14.34 -1.38 -5.98
N ALA A 17 13.66 -1.55 -7.12
CA ALA A 17 12.40 -2.25 -7.21
C ALA A 17 12.55 -3.53 -8.03
N SER A 18 11.80 -4.56 -7.63
CA SER A 18 11.70 -5.85 -8.32
C SER A 18 10.23 -6.18 -8.60
N PRO A 19 9.91 -6.92 -9.69
CA PRO A 19 8.55 -7.33 -9.97
C PRO A 19 8.12 -8.44 -9.00
N VAL A 20 6.84 -8.42 -8.62
CA VAL A 20 6.20 -9.45 -7.79
C VAL A 20 4.89 -9.87 -8.46
N ALA A 21 4.66 -11.17 -8.56
CA ALA A 21 3.42 -11.73 -9.10
C ALA A 21 2.43 -12.02 -7.98
N ILE A 22 1.44 -11.13 -7.80
CA ILE A 22 0.45 -11.21 -6.71
C ILE A 22 -0.48 -12.44 -6.81
N ASP A 23 -0.59 -13.03 -7.98
CA ASP A 23 -1.39 -14.23 -8.27
C ASP A 23 -0.61 -15.54 -8.07
N ARG A 24 0.63 -15.46 -7.61
CA ARG A 24 1.49 -16.60 -7.31
C ARG A 24 2.05 -16.50 -5.90
N PHE A 25 1.66 -17.43 -5.04
CA PHE A 25 2.04 -17.41 -3.63
C PHE A 25 3.56 -17.49 -3.46
N GLU A 26 4.24 -18.32 -4.26
CA GLU A 26 5.71 -18.44 -4.21
C GLU A 26 6.43 -17.10 -4.47
N SER A 27 5.81 -16.23 -5.28
CA SER A 27 6.38 -14.89 -5.52
C SER A 27 6.18 -13.93 -4.35
N LEU A 28 5.12 -14.12 -3.57
CA LEU A 28 4.84 -13.35 -2.36
C LEU A 28 5.65 -13.87 -1.16
N ASP A 29 5.85 -15.19 -1.08
CA ASP A 29 6.67 -15.83 -0.05
C ASP A 29 8.11 -15.30 -0.07
N LEU A 30 8.67 -15.07 -1.27
CA LEU A 30 9.99 -14.42 -1.43
C LEU A 30 10.06 -13.00 -0.82
N VAL A 31 8.95 -12.28 -0.75
CA VAL A 31 8.90 -10.96 -0.08
C VAL A 31 9.02 -11.12 1.43
N LEU A 32 8.33 -12.11 1.99
CA LEU A 32 8.40 -12.42 3.42
C LEU A 32 9.78 -12.93 3.82
N GLU A 33 10.34 -13.85 3.04
CA GLU A 33 11.71 -14.37 3.23
C GLU A 33 12.73 -13.24 3.21
N ALA A 34 12.66 -12.35 2.19
CA ALA A 34 13.56 -11.21 2.10
C ALA A 34 13.42 -10.22 3.28
N ALA A 35 12.23 -10.10 3.87
CA ALA A 35 12.02 -9.28 5.06
C ALA A 35 12.62 -9.95 6.31
N ALA A 36 12.54 -11.26 6.40
CA ALA A 36 13.06 -12.03 7.52
C ALA A 36 14.60 -12.14 7.55
N GLU A 37 15.24 -12.11 6.37
CA GLU A 37 16.72 -12.16 6.27
C GLU A 37 17.43 -11.00 6.98
N ASP A 38 16.82 -9.83 7.04
CA ASP A 38 17.40 -8.64 7.64
C ASP A 38 16.35 -7.83 8.42
N PRO A 39 16.36 -7.86 9.75
CA PRO A 39 15.38 -7.13 10.58
C PRO A 39 15.38 -5.61 10.37
N ALA A 40 16.45 -5.04 9.81
CA ALA A 40 16.51 -3.63 9.48
C ALA A 40 15.87 -3.29 8.12
N ARG A 41 15.66 -4.31 7.27
CA ARG A 41 15.09 -4.12 5.93
C ARG A 41 13.64 -3.63 6.00
N ARG A 42 13.32 -2.69 5.15
CA ARG A 42 11.95 -2.20 4.92
C ARG A 42 11.57 -2.48 3.48
N ILE A 43 10.49 -3.22 3.29
CA ILE A 43 9.97 -3.59 1.97
C ILE A 43 8.64 -2.89 1.77
N VAL A 44 8.47 -2.23 0.63
CA VAL A 44 7.20 -1.64 0.19
C VAL A 44 6.70 -2.45 -1.00
N VAL A 45 5.50 -2.99 -0.90
CA VAL A 45 4.84 -3.69 -2.00
C VAL A 45 3.79 -2.76 -2.59
N ASP A 46 4.02 -2.33 -3.83
CA ASP A 46 3.04 -1.57 -4.61
C ASP A 46 2.07 -2.54 -5.27
N LEU A 47 0.81 -2.46 -4.85
CA LEU A 47 -0.26 -3.35 -5.28
C LEU A 47 -1.02 -2.74 -6.46
N ALA A 48 -1.06 -3.46 -7.58
CA ALA A 48 -1.87 -3.09 -8.73
C ALA A 48 -3.37 -3.06 -8.40
N ALA A 49 -4.15 -2.38 -9.21
CA ALA A 49 -5.61 -2.43 -9.12
C ALA A 49 -6.11 -3.89 -9.16
N GLN A 50 -7.21 -4.17 -8.46
CA GLN A 50 -7.86 -5.50 -8.39
C GLN A 50 -7.04 -6.63 -7.72
N THR A 51 -5.97 -6.31 -7.01
CA THR A 51 -5.14 -7.30 -6.31
C THR A 51 -5.65 -7.66 -4.91
N HIS A 52 -6.70 -7.00 -4.43
CA HIS A 52 -7.25 -7.25 -3.09
C HIS A 52 -7.61 -8.73 -2.86
N GLY A 53 -8.32 -9.37 -3.79
CA GLY A 53 -8.70 -10.77 -3.65
C GLY A 53 -7.50 -11.75 -3.56
N PRO A 54 -6.54 -11.69 -4.50
CA PRO A 54 -5.31 -12.48 -4.40
C PRO A 54 -4.52 -12.22 -3.12
N LEU A 55 -4.37 -10.97 -2.68
CA LEU A 55 -3.68 -10.62 -1.44
C LEU A 55 -4.37 -11.25 -0.21
N VAL A 56 -5.69 -11.11 -0.11
CA VAL A 56 -6.46 -11.67 1.01
C VAL A 56 -6.31 -13.19 1.04
N ARG A 57 -6.40 -13.87 -0.10
CA ARG A 57 -6.21 -15.32 -0.16
C ARG A 57 -4.82 -15.73 0.32
N TRP A 58 -3.78 -15.05 -0.11
CA TRP A 58 -2.42 -15.35 0.32
C TRP A 58 -2.27 -15.18 1.85
N LEU A 59 -2.78 -14.09 2.41
CA LEU A 59 -2.72 -13.84 3.85
C LEU A 59 -3.48 -14.92 4.66
N ASP A 60 -4.63 -15.39 4.14
CA ASP A 60 -5.48 -16.37 4.83
C ASP A 60 -5.04 -17.82 4.62
N GLU A 61 -4.78 -18.20 3.35
CA GLU A 61 -4.62 -19.62 2.99
C GLU A 61 -3.19 -20.13 3.24
N SER A 62 -2.21 -19.21 3.30
CA SER A 62 -0.81 -19.60 3.48
C SER A 62 -0.30 -19.46 4.92
N GLY A 63 -1.15 -19.05 5.88
CA GLY A 63 -0.74 -18.84 7.27
C GLY A 63 0.34 -17.74 7.40
N VAL A 64 0.30 -16.76 6.50
CA VAL A 64 1.35 -15.72 6.37
C VAL A 64 1.45 -14.86 7.61
N LEU A 65 0.33 -14.58 8.26
CA LEU A 65 0.31 -13.71 9.44
C LEU A 65 1.02 -14.37 10.62
N GLU A 66 0.75 -15.64 10.85
CA GLU A 66 1.39 -16.45 11.88
C GLU A 66 2.88 -16.61 11.61
N LEU A 67 3.23 -16.92 10.34
CA LEU A 67 4.63 -17.06 9.94
C LEU A 67 5.40 -15.74 10.06
N ALA A 68 4.79 -14.61 9.69
CA ALA A 68 5.40 -13.30 9.86
C ALA A 68 5.71 -12.99 11.33
N GLU A 69 4.77 -13.33 12.23
CA GLU A 69 4.99 -13.17 13.67
C GLU A 69 6.15 -14.04 14.17
N GLU A 70 6.20 -15.32 13.78
CA GLU A 70 7.29 -16.25 14.13
C GLU A 70 8.65 -15.74 13.63
N LEU A 71 8.67 -15.12 12.45
CA LEU A 71 9.88 -14.57 11.83
C LEU A 71 10.23 -13.16 12.34
N GLY A 72 9.41 -12.57 13.20
CA GLY A 72 9.58 -11.20 13.69
C GLY A 72 9.35 -10.12 12.61
N VAL A 73 8.59 -10.46 11.56
CA VAL A 73 8.23 -9.54 10.46
C VAL A 73 6.92 -8.84 10.79
N SER A 74 6.93 -7.51 10.81
CA SER A 74 5.72 -6.71 11.00
C SER A 74 5.09 -6.36 9.65
N ILE A 75 3.80 -6.61 9.50
CA ILE A 75 3.03 -6.28 8.31
C ILE A 75 2.21 -5.03 8.55
N ARG A 76 2.27 -4.08 7.61
CA ARG A 76 1.45 -2.87 7.62
C ARG A 76 0.70 -2.75 6.30
N TYR A 77 -0.61 -2.76 6.36
CA TYR A 77 -1.47 -2.54 5.20
C TYR A 77 -1.81 -1.05 5.07
N TRP A 78 -1.48 -0.47 3.93
CA TRP A 78 -1.79 0.91 3.59
C TRP A 78 -2.99 0.93 2.65
N HIS A 79 -4.15 1.25 3.19
CA HIS A 79 -5.36 1.43 2.40
C HIS A 79 -5.38 2.84 1.79
N VAL A 80 -4.85 2.96 0.58
CA VAL A 80 -4.85 4.22 -0.16
C VAL A 80 -6.20 4.41 -0.82
N MET A 81 -6.96 5.39 -0.37
CA MET A 81 -8.31 5.65 -0.84
C MET A 81 -8.41 7.00 -1.54
N ASP A 82 -9.26 7.05 -2.56
CA ASP A 82 -9.79 8.27 -3.13
C ASP A 82 -11.12 8.66 -2.45
N SER A 83 -11.82 9.67 -3.01
CA SER A 83 -13.11 10.14 -2.50
C SER A 83 -14.30 9.23 -2.87
N GLY A 84 -14.07 8.15 -3.62
CA GLY A 84 -15.11 7.28 -4.14
C GLY A 84 -15.66 6.25 -3.14
N LYS A 85 -16.88 5.79 -3.40
CA LYS A 85 -17.53 4.75 -2.59
C LYS A 85 -16.79 3.41 -2.62
N ASP A 86 -16.20 3.05 -3.76
CA ASP A 86 -15.50 1.78 -3.93
C ASP A 86 -14.33 1.62 -2.95
N SER A 87 -13.61 2.72 -2.68
CA SER A 87 -12.54 2.75 -1.67
C SER A 87 -13.07 2.47 -0.27
N VAL A 88 -14.25 2.98 0.07
CA VAL A 88 -14.91 2.75 1.37
C VAL A 88 -15.41 1.30 1.48
N ASP A 89 -15.98 0.76 0.40
CA ASP A 89 -16.45 -0.62 0.37
C ASP A 89 -15.30 -1.63 0.48
N LEU A 90 -14.15 -1.33 -0.14
CA LEU A 90 -12.93 -2.14 0.01
C LEU A 90 -12.36 -2.08 1.44
N LEU A 91 -12.38 -0.89 2.06
CA LEU A 91 -12.00 -0.75 3.47
C LEU A 91 -12.91 -1.58 4.38
N ALA A 92 -14.22 -1.53 4.16
CA ALA A 92 -15.17 -2.32 4.95
C ALA A 92 -14.85 -3.83 4.88
N ARG A 93 -14.59 -4.36 3.68
CA ARG A 93 -14.21 -5.78 3.48
C ARG A 93 -12.90 -6.12 4.20
N TRP A 94 -11.92 -5.21 4.15
CA TRP A 94 -10.67 -5.40 4.88
C TRP A 94 -10.90 -5.46 6.39
N LEU A 95 -11.68 -4.52 6.93
CA LEU A 95 -12.01 -4.47 8.34
C LEU A 95 -12.81 -5.69 8.79
N ASP A 96 -13.70 -6.22 7.93
CA ASP A 96 -14.46 -7.44 8.23
C ASP A 96 -13.55 -8.65 8.39
N ARG A 97 -12.44 -8.69 7.66
CA ARG A 97 -11.53 -9.84 7.62
C ARG A 97 -10.38 -9.73 8.62
N PHE A 98 -9.75 -8.57 8.67
CA PHE A 98 -8.49 -8.37 9.39
C PHE A 98 -8.56 -7.29 10.48
N GLY A 99 -9.70 -6.65 10.67
CA GLY A 99 -9.83 -5.51 11.58
C GLY A 99 -9.47 -5.84 13.04
N GLU A 100 -9.72 -7.05 13.47
CA GLU A 100 -9.39 -7.54 14.82
C GLU A 100 -8.02 -8.22 14.91
N SER A 101 -7.31 -8.38 13.78
CA SER A 101 -5.97 -8.99 13.79
C SER A 101 -4.95 -8.05 14.42
N SER A 102 -4.22 -8.54 15.42
CA SER A 102 -3.07 -7.83 16.00
C SER A 102 -1.81 -7.92 15.13
N GLN A 103 -1.82 -8.77 14.10
CA GLN A 103 -0.66 -9.09 13.26
C GLN A 103 -0.50 -8.13 12.09
N VAL A 104 -1.53 -7.32 11.77
CA VAL A 104 -1.50 -6.35 10.68
C VAL A 104 -1.88 -4.96 11.17
N GLU A 105 -0.97 -4.00 11.06
CA GLU A 105 -1.29 -2.60 11.29
C GLU A 105 -2.02 -2.01 10.08
N LEU A 106 -3.12 -1.30 10.31
CA LEU A 106 -3.86 -0.59 9.26
C LEU A 106 -3.54 0.90 9.27
N VAL A 107 -3.13 1.41 8.10
CA VAL A 107 -3.01 2.84 7.84
C VAL A 107 -3.95 3.22 6.70
N ILE A 108 -4.89 4.11 6.95
CA ILE A 108 -5.78 4.68 5.94
C ILE A 108 -5.15 5.94 5.40
N VAL A 109 -4.97 6.01 4.09
CA VAL A 109 -4.38 7.15 3.40
C VAL A 109 -5.43 7.85 2.56
N ARG A 110 -5.85 9.04 2.96
CA ARG A 110 -6.72 9.92 2.18
C ARG A 110 -5.89 10.58 1.08
N ASN A 111 -5.97 10.07 -0.14
CA ASN A 111 -5.21 10.59 -1.26
C ASN A 111 -6.01 11.65 -2.03
N ALA A 112 -5.70 12.91 -1.81
CA ALA A 112 -6.40 14.04 -2.43
C ALA A 112 -5.94 14.33 -3.89
N SER A 113 -5.20 13.43 -4.54
CA SER A 113 -4.72 13.65 -5.90
C SER A 113 -5.83 13.87 -6.93
N ARG A 114 -7.00 13.24 -6.72
CA ARG A 114 -8.19 13.31 -7.61
C ARG A 114 -9.37 14.04 -6.98
N GLY A 115 -9.25 14.55 -5.77
CA GLY A 115 -10.29 15.24 -5.02
C GLY A 115 -10.05 15.11 -3.53
N ASP A 116 -10.48 16.09 -2.77
CA ASP A 116 -10.28 16.20 -1.31
C ASP A 116 -11.56 16.03 -0.50
N ASP A 117 -12.68 15.75 -1.16
CA ASP A 117 -13.97 15.47 -0.53
C ASP A 117 -14.05 14.01 -0.09
N PHE A 118 -13.86 13.73 1.19
CA PHE A 118 -13.98 12.39 1.78
C PHE A 118 -15.28 12.22 2.58
N ASP A 119 -16.33 12.96 2.27
CA ASP A 119 -17.62 12.93 2.96
C ASP A 119 -18.23 11.51 3.00
N ILE A 120 -18.10 10.73 1.92
CA ILE A 120 -18.59 9.34 1.87
C ILE A 120 -17.89 8.51 2.95
N PHE A 121 -16.58 8.61 3.08
CA PHE A 121 -15.82 7.92 4.11
C PHE A 121 -16.18 8.43 5.51
N ASP A 122 -16.20 9.75 5.69
CA ASP A 122 -16.45 10.39 6.99
C ASP A 122 -17.84 10.06 7.53
N LYS A 123 -18.83 9.84 6.66
CA LYS A 123 -20.23 9.55 7.03
C LYS A 123 -20.58 8.04 6.99
N SER A 124 -19.68 7.18 6.51
CA SER A 124 -19.97 5.75 6.30
C SER A 124 -20.01 4.90 7.58
N GLY A 125 -19.54 5.42 8.71
CA GLY A 125 -19.28 4.64 9.92
C GLY A 125 -17.97 3.82 9.88
N GLN A 126 -17.37 3.62 8.70
CA GLN A 126 -16.14 2.82 8.57
C GLN A 126 -14.93 3.57 9.15
N LYS A 127 -14.95 4.90 9.14
CA LYS A 127 -13.91 5.73 9.77
C LYS A 127 -13.85 5.47 11.29
N GLU A 128 -14.99 5.57 11.97
CA GLU A 128 -15.07 5.32 13.42
C GLU A 128 -14.71 3.88 13.75
N ARG A 129 -15.21 2.94 12.95
CA ARG A 129 -14.89 1.53 13.10
C ARG A 129 -13.38 1.28 13.01
N ALA A 130 -12.72 1.81 11.99
CA ALA A 130 -11.29 1.67 11.80
C ALA A 130 -10.48 2.28 12.95
N LEU A 131 -10.85 3.49 13.40
CA LEU A 131 -10.19 4.14 14.54
C LEU A 131 -10.34 3.33 15.84
N ASN A 132 -11.52 2.77 16.10
CA ASN A 132 -11.76 1.92 17.26
C ASN A 132 -10.93 0.62 17.23
N LEU A 133 -10.59 0.15 16.03
CA LEU A 133 -9.69 -1.00 15.80
C LEU A 133 -8.21 -0.62 15.75
N GLY A 134 -7.86 0.63 16.06
CA GLY A 134 -6.48 1.09 16.16
C GLY A 134 -5.85 1.59 14.86
N ALA A 135 -6.63 1.72 13.78
CA ALA A 135 -6.12 2.24 12.52
C ALA A 135 -5.63 3.69 12.64
N ARG A 136 -4.62 4.04 11.87
CA ARG A 136 -4.16 5.43 11.72
C ARG A 136 -4.69 6.02 10.42
N ILE A 137 -5.04 7.30 10.44
CA ILE A 137 -5.47 8.03 9.27
C ILE A 137 -4.45 9.13 8.96
N ILE A 138 -3.97 9.15 7.73
CA ILE A 138 -3.11 10.22 7.21
C ILE A 138 -3.71 10.78 5.92
N SER A 139 -3.27 11.96 5.51
CA SER A 139 -3.70 12.59 4.25
C SER A 139 -2.49 12.95 3.41
N ILE A 140 -2.57 12.63 2.12
CA ILE A 140 -1.63 13.08 1.10
C ILE A 140 -2.33 14.19 0.31
N PRO A 141 -1.84 15.45 0.39
CA PRO A 141 -2.42 16.55 -0.36
C PRO A 141 -2.20 16.38 -1.86
N ARG A 142 -2.99 17.09 -2.66
CA ARG A 142 -2.74 17.17 -4.10
C ARG A 142 -1.35 17.76 -4.34
N LEU A 143 -0.55 17.03 -5.09
CA LEU A 143 0.77 17.48 -5.48
C LEU A 143 0.67 18.50 -6.63
N HIS A 144 1.65 19.40 -6.71
CA HIS A 144 1.68 20.44 -7.71
C HIS A 144 1.88 19.85 -9.11
N GLU A 145 0.91 20.02 -9.98
CA GLU A 145 0.85 19.39 -11.31
C GLU A 145 2.10 19.59 -12.17
N PRO A 146 2.67 20.82 -12.31
CA PRO A 146 3.90 21.04 -13.08
C PRO A 146 5.11 20.25 -12.52
N VAL A 147 5.17 20.04 -11.20
CA VAL A 147 6.23 19.22 -10.58
C VAL A 147 6.03 17.76 -10.91
N MET A 148 4.79 17.28 -10.82
CA MET A 148 4.45 15.89 -11.18
C MET A 148 4.75 15.59 -12.63
N THR A 149 4.42 16.50 -13.55
CA THR A 149 4.74 16.40 -14.98
C THR A 149 6.25 16.25 -15.20
N LYS A 150 7.08 17.07 -14.55
CA LYS A 150 8.54 16.98 -14.66
C LYS A 150 9.10 15.66 -14.11
N ILE A 151 8.56 15.18 -13.00
CA ILE A 151 8.95 13.89 -12.41
C ILE A 151 8.61 12.75 -13.38
N ASP A 152 7.42 12.79 -13.97
CA ASP A 152 6.96 11.78 -14.91
C ASP A 152 7.77 11.79 -16.21
N GLU A 153 7.98 12.94 -16.82
CA GLU A 153 8.79 13.10 -18.03
C GLU A 153 10.22 12.59 -17.85
N ARG A 154 10.82 12.85 -16.69
CA ARG A 154 12.19 12.43 -16.38
C ARG A 154 12.27 10.99 -15.85
N SER A 155 11.15 10.33 -15.60
CA SER A 155 11.08 9.01 -14.94
C SER A 155 11.95 8.95 -13.69
N THR A 156 11.91 9.99 -12.88
CA THR A 156 12.76 10.13 -11.69
C THR A 156 11.99 9.89 -10.41
N SER A 157 12.63 9.40 -9.35
CA SER A 157 11.99 9.25 -8.05
C SER A 157 11.78 10.60 -7.36
N PHE A 158 10.82 10.68 -6.43
CA PHE A 158 10.62 11.87 -5.59
C PHE A 158 11.88 12.25 -4.83
N TRP A 159 12.62 11.25 -4.34
CA TRP A 159 13.88 11.48 -3.64
C TRP A 159 14.92 12.11 -4.57
N ALA A 160 15.12 11.57 -5.76
CA ALA A 160 16.06 12.10 -6.73
C ALA A 160 15.65 13.53 -7.16
N ALA A 161 14.34 13.77 -7.40
CA ALA A 161 13.84 15.10 -7.73
C ALA A 161 14.08 16.12 -6.61
N ALA A 162 13.92 15.71 -5.35
CA ALA A 162 14.13 16.58 -4.19
C ALA A 162 15.62 16.90 -3.93
N ASN A 163 16.53 16.02 -4.36
CA ASN A 163 17.98 16.14 -4.15
C ASN A 163 18.74 16.47 -5.43
N SER A 164 18.06 16.79 -6.55
CA SER A 164 18.71 17.27 -7.77
C SER A 164 19.11 18.73 -7.64
N ASP A 165 20.27 19.09 -8.20
CA ASP A 165 20.76 20.48 -8.25
C ASP A 165 19.99 21.35 -9.27
N ASP A 166 19.12 20.76 -10.07
CA ASP A 166 18.22 21.42 -11.02
C ASP A 166 17.02 22.06 -10.28
N LYS A 167 17.23 23.24 -9.69
CA LYS A 167 16.16 24.04 -9.10
C LYS A 167 15.45 24.89 -10.14
#